data_6f90cf23773e2765c8c54b3337269d67
#
_entry.id   6f90cf23773e2765c8c54b3337269d67
#
_cell.length_a   1.000
_cell.length_b   1.000
_cell.length_c   1.000
_cell.angle_alpha   90.00
_cell.angle_beta   90.00
_cell.angle_gamma   90.00
#
_symmetry.space_group_name_H-M   'P 1'
#
loop_
_entity.id
_entity.type
_entity.pdbx_description
1 polymer ?
#
loop_
_entity_poly.entity_id
_entity_poly.type
_entity_poly.pdbx_seq_one_letter_code
_entity_poly.pdbx_strand_id
1 'polypeptide(L)'
;NMMINMFGEEIFGPRIQDYFRNGCLTLMEDEEEGGAITDLVRLFTDDDWQKYKLSKVKNPIVKSFWDNQMAKTGAREKQEMIPYFAAKFGQFYTNTLMRNIVGQTKSSFDVADCMNTNKIILMNLSKGLIGDINSTLLGMIVVNKIQVAAMRRQRMSSEERRDLVSRHGWRFAQ
;
A
#
# COMPACT_ATOMS: atom_id res chain seq x y z
N ASN A 1 -4.87 -10.99 -4.57
CA ASN A 1 -4.99 -9.55 -4.38
C ASN A 1 -5.30 -9.26 -2.91
N MET A 2 -4.36 -8.61 -2.21
CA MET A 2 -4.43 -8.35 -0.75
C MET A 2 -5.73 -7.64 -0.33
N MET A 3 -6.14 -6.62 -1.06
CA MET A 3 -7.35 -5.85 -0.73
C MET A 3 -8.64 -6.66 -0.92
N ILE A 4 -8.70 -7.51 -1.95
CA ILE A 4 -9.82 -8.43 -2.14
C ILE A 4 -9.91 -9.43 -0.98
N ASN A 5 -8.76 -9.97 -0.55
CA ASN A 5 -8.73 -10.93 0.58
C ASN A 5 -9.17 -10.28 1.90
N MET A 6 -8.95 -8.97 2.06
CA MET A 6 -9.36 -8.23 3.27
C MET A 6 -10.83 -7.84 3.27
N PHE A 7 -11.34 -7.34 2.15
CA PHE A 7 -12.66 -6.72 2.07
C PHE A 7 -13.71 -7.60 1.41
N GLY A 8 -13.29 -8.67 0.75
CA GLY A 8 -14.16 -9.49 -0.09
C GLY A 8 -14.33 -8.90 -1.49
N GLU A 9 -14.63 -9.76 -2.46
CA GLU A 9 -14.76 -9.38 -3.87
C GLU A 9 -16.00 -8.51 -4.13
N GLU A 10 -17.07 -8.75 -3.37
CA GLU A 10 -18.31 -7.96 -3.43
C GLU A 10 -18.12 -6.51 -3.00
N ILE A 11 -17.28 -6.28 -1.99
CA ILE A 11 -17.01 -4.95 -1.43
C ILE A 11 -15.92 -4.23 -2.23
N PHE A 12 -14.88 -4.96 -2.64
CA PHE A 12 -13.76 -4.44 -3.42
C PHE A 12 -13.92 -4.79 -4.90
N GLY A 13 -15.07 -4.40 -5.47
CA GLY A 13 -15.46 -4.66 -6.85
C GLY A 13 -14.55 -4.00 -7.90
N PRO A 14 -14.74 -4.29 -9.18
CA PRO A 14 -13.82 -3.88 -10.26
C PRO A 14 -13.55 -2.38 -10.32
N ARG A 15 -14.58 -1.54 -10.05
CA ARG A 15 -14.46 -0.08 -10.08
C ARG A 15 -13.58 0.45 -8.94
N ILE A 16 -13.75 -0.08 -7.73
CA ILE A 16 -12.89 0.27 -6.58
C ILE A 16 -11.45 -0.19 -6.82
N GLN A 17 -11.27 -1.37 -7.43
CA GLN A 17 -9.95 -1.87 -7.82
C GLN A 17 -9.27 -0.94 -8.83
N ASP A 18 -10.03 -0.40 -9.78
CA ASP A 18 -9.50 0.49 -10.79
C ASP A 18 -9.07 1.84 -10.19
N TYR A 19 -9.89 2.43 -9.31
CA TYR A 19 -9.54 3.64 -8.57
C TYR A 19 -8.30 3.42 -7.69
N PHE A 20 -8.26 2.30 -6.97
CA PHE A 20 -7.11 1.93 -6.13
C PHE A 20 -5.83 1.78 -6.96
N ARG A 21 -5.90 1.03 -8.06
CA ARG A 21 -4.76 0.79 -8.95
C ARG A 21 -4.22 2.09 -9.53
N ASN A 22 -5.08 2.89 -10.14
CA ASN A 22 -4.66 4.14 -10.78
C ASN A 22 -4.22 5.18 -9.76
N GLY A 23 -4.84 5.25 -8.58
CA GLY A 23 -4.39 6.07 -7.47
C GLY A 23 -2.99 5.68 -6.98
N CYS A 24 -2.73 4.39 -6.76
CA CYS A 24 -1.39 3.90 -6.39
C CYS A 24 -0.36 4.24 -7.47
N LEU A 25 -0.67 3.98 -8.74
CA LEU A 25 0.24 4.29 -9.85
C LEU A 25 0.54 5.80 -9.92
N THR A 26 -0.46 6.66 -9.72
CA THR A 26 -0.27 8.12 -9.68
C THR A 26 0.71 8.53 -8.58
N LEU A 27 0.55 7.97 -7.36
CA LEU A 27 1.44 8.29 -6.24
C LEU A 27 2.86 7.75 -6.47
N MET A 28 3.00 6.61 -7.13
CA MET A 28 4.31 6.00 -7.43
C MET A 28 5.10 6.73 -8.52
N GLU A 29 4.45 7.53 -9.37
CA GLU A 29 5.13 8.33 -10.40
C GLU A 29 5.91 9.53 -9.80
N ASP A 30 5.56 9.95 -8.58
CA ASP A 30 6.32 10.96 -7.86
C ASP A 30 7.41 10.29 -7.03
N GLU A 31 8.56 10.04 -7.67
CA GLU A 31 9.68 9.34 -7.03
C GLU A 31 10.36 10.19 -5.94
N GLU A 32 10.22 11.50 -5.98
CA GLU A 32 10.88 12.42 -5.03
C GLU A 32 10.16 12.43 -3.69
N GLU A 33 8.86 12.72 -3.70
CA GLU A 33 8.04 12.79 -2.48
C GLU A 33 7.42 11.43 -2.16
N GLY A 34 7.10 10.66 -3.18
CA GLY A 34 6.38 9.41 -3.07
C GLY A 34 4.91 9.63 -2.70
N GLY A 35 4.32 8.60 -2.10
CA GLY A 35 2.98 8.63 -1.55
C GLY A 35 2.76 7.49 -0.58
N ALA A 36 1.91 7.72 0.40
CA ALA A 36 1.49 6.73 1.37
C ALA A 36 0.07 6.20 1.04
N ILE A 37 -0.31 5.08 1.62
CA ILE A 37 -1.67 4.54 1.42
C ILE A 37 -2.76 5.50 1.91
N THR A 38 -2.43 6.35 2.88
CA THR A 38 -3.31 7.41 3.40
C THR A 38 -3.57 8.52 2.39
N ASP A 39 -2.65 8.73 1.46
CA ASP A 39 -2.73 9.76 0.44
C ASP A 39 -3.67 9.39 -0.70
N LEU A 40 -4.04 8.11 -0.82
CA LEU A 40 -5.01 7.65 -1.82
C LEU A 40 -6.35 8.36 -1.69
N VAL A 41 -6.84 8.55 -0.47
CA VAL A 41 -8.13 9.25 -0.28
C VAL A 41 -7.98 10.72 -0.67
N ARG A 42 -6.89 11.36 -0.25
CA ARG A 42 -6.60 12.74 -0.57
C ARG A 42 -6.53 13.00 -2.08
N LEU A 43 -5.98 12.04 -2.83
CA LEU A 43 -5.88 12.13 -4.29
C LEU A 43 -7.24 12.29 -4.98
N PHE A 44 -8.32 11.79 -4.38
CA PHE A 44 -9.68 11.87 -4.92
C PHE A 44 -10.55 12.95 -4.26
N THR A 45 -10.09 13.57 -3.16
CA THR A 45 -10.89 14.51 -2.37
C THR A 45 -10.32 15.93 -2.32
N ASP A 46 -9.04 16.12 -2.70
CA ASP A 46 -8.34 17.41 -2.71
C ASP A 46 -7.89 17.72 -4.13
N ASP A 47 -8.67 18.56 -4.82
CA ASP A 47 -8.46 18.88 -6.24
C ASP A 47 -7.11 19.55 -6.52
N ASP A 48 -6.62 20.40 -5.62
CA ASP A 48 -5.36 21.12 -5.82
C ASP A 48 -4.16 20.17 -5.63
N TRP A 49 -4.24 19.33 -4.62
CA TRP A 49 -3.23 18.29 -4.41
C TRP A 49 -3.26 17.23 -5.52
N GLN A 50 -4.44 16.86 -6.02
CA GLN A 50 -4.58 15.99 -7.19
C GLN A 50 -3.87 16.59 -8.40
N LYS A 51 -4.14 17.85 -8.75
CA LYS A 51 -3.48 18.53 -9.88
C LYS A 51 -1.96 18.54 -9.71
N TYR A 52 -1.48 18.81 -8.49
CA TYR A 52 -0.06 18.77 -8.18
C TYR A 52 0.54 17.40 -8.47
N LYS A 53 -0.04 16.32 -7.94
CA LYS A 53 0.45 14.95 -8.18
C LYS A 53 0.35 14.55 -9.65
N LEU A 54 -0.73 14.94 -10.34
CA LEU A 54 -0.91 14.67 -11.78
C LEU A 54 0.15 15.37 -12.65
N SER A 55 0.67 16.52 -12.23
CA SER A 55 1.77 17.19 -12.93
C SER A 55 3.05 16.39 -12.96
N LYS A 56 3.26 15.47 -12.02
CA LYS A 56 4.41 14.57 -11.93
C LYS A 56 4.24 13.29 -12.75
N VAL A 57 3.01 12.94 -13.14
CA VAL A 57 2.70 11.70 -13.87
C VAL A 57 3.24 11.77 -15.30
N LYS A 58 4.07 10.79 -15.67
CA LYS A 58 4.64 10.62 -17.02
C LYS A 58 3.96 9.49 -17.80
N ASN A 59 3.47 8.48 -17.09
CA ASN A 59 2.86 7.29 -17.69
C ASN A 59 1.55 7.64 -18.43
N PRO A 60 1.47 7.39 -19.75
CA PRO A 60 0.29 7.75 -20.54
C PRO A 60 -0.97 6.97 -20.14
N ILE A 61 -0.82 5.76 -19.58
CA ILE A 61 -1.95 4.94 -19.14
C ILE A 61 -2.59 5.59 -17.91
N VAL A 62 -1.77 6.03 -16.94
CA VAL A 62 -2.23 6.73 -15.74
C VAL A 62 -2.88 8.07 -16.12
N LYS A 63 -2.26 8.84 -17.02
CA LYS A 63 -2.87 10.07 -17.56
C LYS A 63 -4.22 9.81 -18.19
N SER A 64 -4.33 8.77 -19.02
CA SER A 64 -5.59 8.42 -19.68
C SER A 64 -6.73 8.11 -18.69
N PHE A 65 -6.42 7.49 -17.55
CA PHE A 65 -7.42 7.29 -16.50
C PHE A 65 -7.99 8.63 -16.00
N TRP A 66 -7.13 9.59 -15.70
CA TRP A 66 -7.56 10.89 -15.18
C TRP A 66 -8.25 11.75 -16.24
N ASP A 67 -7.71 11.83 -17.46
CA ASP A 67 -8.20 12.71 -18.53
C ASP A 67 -9.46 12.15 -19.22
N ASN A 68 -9.60 10.83 -19.30
CA ASN A 68 -10.68 10.20 -20.04
C ASN A 68 -11.72 9.53 -19.14
N GLN A 69 -11.32 8.81 -18.10
CA GLN A 69 -12.26 8.13 -17.20
C GLN A 69 -12.77 9.09 -16.12
N MET A 70 -11.87 9.61 -15.30
CA MET A 70 -12.26 10.48 -14.18
C MET A 70 -12.83 11.81 -14.64
N ALA A 71 -12.27 12.44 -15.66
CA ALA A 71 -12.80 13.71 -16.18
C ALA A 71 -14.21 13.56 -16.74
N LYS A 72 -14.49 12.45 -17.41
CA LYS A 72 -15.81 12.17 -18.03
C LYS A 72 -16.83 11.55 -17.07
N THR A 73 -16.40 11.11 -15.89
CA THR A 73 -17.32 10.61 -14.85
C THR A 73 -18.21 11.76 -14.36
N GLY A 74 -19.52 11.56 -14.42
CA GLY A 74 -20.51 12.56 -14.02
C GLY A 74 -20.40 12.96 -12.55
N ALA A 75 -20.77 14.20 -12.22
CA ALA A 75 -20.70 14.71 -10.86
C ALA A 75 -21.45 13.83 -9.84
N ARG A 76 -22.63 13.36 -10.19
CA ARG A 76 -23.44 12.46 -9.35
C ARG A 76 -22.68 11.17 -9.02
N GLU A 77 -22.09 10.57 -10.03
CA GLU A 77 -21.33 9.31 -9.87
C GLU A 77 -20.09 9.52 -9.00
N LYS A 78 -19.37 10.64 -9.18
CA LYS A 78 -18.24 11.01 -8.31
C LYS A 78 -18.67 11.17 -6.85
N GLN A 79 -19.82 11.84 -6.62
CA GLN A 79 -20.38 12.06 -5.28
C GLN A 79 -20.76 10.75 -4.56
N GLU A 80 -21.09 9.70 -5.30
CA GLU A 80 -21.40 8.39 -4.74
C GLU A 80 -20.12 7.53 -4.54
N MET A 81 -19.26 7.50 -5.57
CA MET A 81 -18.12 6.57 -5.61
C MET A 81 -16.93 7.02 -4.76
N ILE A 82 -16.63 8.33 -4.71
CA ILE A 82 -15.47 8.83 -3.95
C ILE A 82 -15.64 8.61 -2.44
N PRO A 83 -16.79 8.97 -1.82
CA PRO A 83 -17.01 8.65 -0.41
C PRO A 83 -17.03 7.16 -0.12
N TYR A 84 -17.60 6.34 -1.02
CA TYR A 84 -17.59 4.90 -0.88
C TYR A 84 -16.14 4.34 -0.92
N PHE A 85 -15.33 4.81 -1.85
CA PHE A 85 -13.89 4.48 -1.92
C PHE A 85 -13.17 4.93 -0.64
N ALA A 86 -13.35 6.18 -0.21
CA ALA A 86 -12.71 6.75 0.97
C ALA A 86 -13.06 5.97 2.25
N ALA A 87 -14.31 5.54 2.40
CA ALA A 87 -14.76 4.76 3.56
C ALA A 87 -13.99 3.44 3.74
N LYS A 88 -13.51 2.81 2.65
CA LYS A 88 -12.72 1.56 2.73
C LYS A 88 -11.34 1.78 3.35
N PHE A 89 -10.80 2.98 3.21
CA PHE A 89 -9.47 3.33 3.73
C PHE A 89 -9.55 4.09 5.05
N GLY A 90 -10.74 4.55 5.45
CA GLY A 90 -10.96 5.36 6.66
C GLY A 90 -10.33 4.75 7.91
N GLN A 91 -10.47 3.46 8.10
CA GLN A 91 -9.92 2.74 9.25
C GLN A 91 -8.38 2.78 9.34
N PHE A 92 -7.68 2.98 8.23
CA PHE A 92 -6.21 3.03 8.22
C PHE A 92 -5.66 4.38 8.65
N TYR A 93 -6.42 5.46 8.54
CA TYR A 93 -5.99 6.78 8.95
C TYR A 93 -6.72 7.34 10.17
N THR A 94 -7.88 6.80 10.54
CA THR A 94 -8.57 7.19 11.79
C THR A 94 -7.87 6.62 13.02
N ASN A 95 -7.30 5.42 12.92
CA ASN A 95 -6.45 4.87 13.97
C ASN A 95 -5.07 5.52 13.92
N THR A 96 -4.69 6.28 14.97
CA THR A 96 -3.45 7.04 15.02
C THR A 96 -2.21 6.16 14.86
N LEU A 97 -2.20 4.96 15.48
CA LEU A 97 -1.08 4.03 15.37
C LEU A 97 -0.91 3.55 13.94
N MET A 98 -2.00 3.12 13.31
CA MET A 98 -1.98 2.70 11.90
C MET A 98 -1.55 3.82 10.97
N ARG A 99 -2.10 5.02 11.15
CA ARG A 99 -1.73 6.18 10.36
C ARG A 99 -0.23 6.46 10.43
N ASN A 100 0.37 6.35 11.62
CA ASN A 100 1.81 6.57 11.79
C ASN A 100 2.67 5.46 11.14
N ILE A 101 2.14 4.24 11.00
CA ILE A 101 2.85 3.13 10.37
C ILE A 101 2.69 3.19 8.84
N VAL A 102 1.46 3.26 8.33
CA VAL A 102 1.18 3.15 6.89
C VAL A 102 1.14 4.50 6.15
N GLY A 103 1.15 5.61 6.88
CA GLY A 103 1.21 6.96 6.34
C GLY A 103 2.63 7.46 6.04
N GLN A 104 3.65 6.61 6.15
CA GLN A 104 5.01 6.94 5.80
C GLN A 104 5.26 6.77 4.30
N THR A 105 5.83 7.77 3.65
CA THR A 105 6.22 7.68 2.23
C THR A 105 7.50 6.86 2.04
N LYS A 106 8.35 6.81 3.07
CA LYS A 106 9.60 6.03 3.06
C LYS A 106 9.59 5.03 4.21
N SER A 107 10.01 3.79 3.93
CA SER A 107 10.21 2.80 4.98
C SER A 107 11.42 3.16 5.83
N SER A 108 11.30 3.04 7.17
CA SER A 108 12.40 3.27 8.10
C SER A 108 13.49 2.19 8.06
N PHE A 109 13.22 1.05 7.44
CA PHE A 109 14.17 -0.03 7.25
C PHE A 109 13.91 -0.75 5.91
N ASP A 110 14.98 -1.34 5.35
CA ASP A 110 14.91 -2.19 4.16
C ASP A 110 14.96 -3.66 4.58
N VAL A 111 13.95 -4.44 4.16
CA VAL A 111 13.87 -5.87 4.48
C VAL A 111 15.00 -6.65 3.81
N ALA A 112 15.41 -6.26 2.59
CA ALA A 112 16.51 -6.93 1.89
C ALA A 112 17.84 -6.69 2.62
N ASP A 113 18.08 -5.46 3.10
CA ASP A 113 19.25 -5.16 3.94
C ASP A 113 19.22 -5.99 5.23
N CYS A 114 18.09 -6.05 5.92
CA CYS A 114 17.95 -6.87 7.12
C CYS A 114 18.28 -8.34 6.86
N MET A 115 17.83 -8.89 5.72
CA MET A 115 18.14 -10.26 5.33
C MET A 115 19.62 -10.47 5.03
N ASN A 116 20.26 -9.51 4.34
CA ASN A 116 21.66 -9.63 3.94
C ASN A 116 22.65 -9.38 5.08
N THR A 117 22.21 -8.66 6.11
CA THR A 117 23.02 -8.34 7.30
C THR A 117 22.68 -9.18 8.53
N ASN A 118 21.86 -10.23 8.36
CA ASN A 118 21.41 -11.12 9.45
C ASN A 118 20.74 -10.38 10.62
N LYS A 119 20.01 -9.32 10.37
CA LYS A 119 19.25 -8.59 11.39
C LYS A 119 18.04 -9.39 11.84
N ILE A 120 17.70 -9.32 13.11
CA ILE A 120 16.48 -9.91 13.67
C ILE A 120 15.40 -8.84 13.62
N ILE A 121 14.28 -9.16 12.98
CA ILE A 121 13.09 -8.27 12.91
C ILE A 121 12.03 -8.82 13.85
N LEU A 122 11.67 -8.05 14.87
CA LEU A 122 10.58 -8.36 15.79
C LEU A 122 9.40 -7.42 15.49
N MET A 123 8.23 -7.99 15.21
CA MET A 123 7.02 -7.23 14.90
C MET A 123 5.92 -7.56 15.87
N ASN A 124 5.40 -6.53 16.53
CA ASN A 124 4.23 -6.67 17.38
C ASN A 124 2.97 -6.38 16.55
N LEU A 125 2.25 -7.44 16.18
CA LEU A 125 0.98 -7.38 15.44
C LEU A 125 -0.22 -7.67 16.37
N SER A 126 -0.14 -7.23 17.62
CA SER A 126 -1.18 -7.51 18.62
C SER A 126 -2.54 -6.95 18.19
N LYS A 127 -3.52 -7.84 18.01
CA LYS A 127 -4.90 -7.49 17.67
C LYS A 127 -5.55 -6.60 18.74
N GLY A 128 -5.19 -6.78 20.00
CA GLY A 128 -5.69 -5.96 21.12
C GLY A 128 -5.24 -4.51 21.06
N LEU A 129 -4.10 -4.21 20.43
CA LEU A 129 -3.57 -2.85 20.30
C LEU A 129 -4.04 -2.13 19.04
N ILE A 130 -4.06 -2.82 17.91
CA ILE A 130 -4.30 -2.20 16.59
C ILE A 130 -5.60 -2.64 15.94
N GLY A 131 -6.31 -3.60 16.51
CA GLY A 131 -7.51 -4.21 15.95
C GLY A 131 -7.19 -5.33 14.95
N ASP A 132 -8.17 -6.19 14.72
CA ASP A 132 -8.00 -7.41 13.91
C ASP A 132 -7.70 -7.10 12.44
N ILE A 133 -8.45 -6.20 11.84
CA ILE A 133 -8.28 -5.83 10.42
C ILE A 133 -6.91 -5.18 10.18
N ASN A 134 -6.50 -4.27 11.07
CA ASN A 134 -5.21 -3.59 10.98
C ASN A 134 -4.04 -4.56 11.19
N SER A 135 -4.16 -5.48 12.13
CA SER A 135 -3.17 -6.54 12.36
C SER A 135 -3.00 -7.42 11.13
N THR A 136 -4.12 -7.81 10.50
CA THR A 136 -4.13 -8.61 9.28
C THR A 136 -3.49 -7.85 8.11
N LEU A 137 -3.83 -6.57 7.92
CA LEU A 137 -3.22 -5.73 6.87
C LEU A 137 -1.70 -5.64 7.04
N LEU A 138 -1.23 -5.27 8.23
CA LEU A 138 0.19 -5.16 8.51
C LEU A 138 0.92 -6.49 8.31
N GLY A 139 0.33 -7.59 8.76
CA GLY A 139 0.87 -8.94 8.54
C GLY A 139 1.04 -9.25 7.05
N MET A 140 0.02 -8.97 6.23
CA MET A 140 0.08 -9.19 4.79
C MET A 140 1.11 -8.28 4.10
N ILE A 141 1.21 -7.00 4.48
CA ILE A 141 2.22 -6.07 3.94
C ILE A 141 3.63 -6.59 4.26
N VAL A 142 3.87 -7.00 5.49
CA VAL A 142 5.17 -7.51 5.93
C VAL A 142 5.55 -8.79 5.19
N VAL A 143 4.65 -9.77 5.11
CA VAL A 143 4.89 -11.02 4.38
C VAL A 143 5.20 -10.73 2.91
N ASN A 144 4.44 -9.83 2.28
CA ASN A 144 4.69 -9.41 0.90
C ASN A 144 6.07 -8.75 0.74
N LYS A 145 6.45 -7.83 1.64
CA LYS A 145 7.78 -7.20 1.62
C LYS A 145 8.91 -8.22 1.78
N ILE A 146 8.75 -9.20 2.67
CA ILE A 146 9.71 -10.29 2.85
C ILE A 146 9.82 -11.13 1.57
N GLN A 147 8.68 -11.50 0.98
CA GLN A 147 8.64 -12.26 -0.26
C GLN A 147 9.34 -11.53 -1.41
N VAL A 148 9.03 -10.25 -1.61
CA VAL A 148 9.68 -9.42 -2.66
C VAL A 148 11.18 -9.29 -2.41
N ALA A 149 11.61 -9.09 -1.16
CA ALA A 149 13.01 -9.03 -0.80
C ALA A 149 13.72 -10.37 -1.09
N ALA A 150 13.10 -11.50 -0.73
CA ALA A 150 13.62 -12.83 -1.01
C ALA A 150 13.75 -13.09 -2.52
N MET A 151 12.74 -12.70 -3.32
CA MET A 151 12.80 -12.81 -4.79
C MET A 151 13.92 -11.96 -5.41
N ARG A 152 14.15 -10.75 -4.90
CA ARG A 152 15.24 -9.89 -5.36
C ARG A 152 16.61 -10.54 -5.13
N ARG A 153 16.77 -11.31 -4.06
CA ARG A 153 18.01 -12.05 -3.76
C ARG A 153 18.33 -13.14 -4.79
N GLN A 154 17.38 -13.63 -5.55
CA GLN A 154 17.64 -14.59 -6.65
C GLN A 154 18.53 -14.00 -7.76
N ARG A 155 18.57 -12.66 -7.88
CA ARG A 155 19.41 -11.96 -8.84
C ARG A 155 20.84 -11.72 -8.36
N MET A 156 21.13 -12.03 -7.09
CA MET A 156 22.46 -11.95 -6.50
C MET A 156 23.24 -13.22 -6.82
N SER A 157 24.57 -13.11 -6.97
CA SER A 157 25.44 -14.29 -7.11
C SER A 157 25.37 -15.18 -5.84
N SER A 158 25.74 -16.46 -5.98
CA SER A 158 25.77 -17.39 -4.84
C SER A 158 26.76 -16.94 -3.75
N GLU A 159 27.83 -16.25 -4.13
CA GLU A 159 28.86 -15.73 -3.22
C GLU A 159 28.36 -14.52 -2.42
N GLU A 160 27.55 -13.65 -3.03
CA GLU A 160 26.94 -12.50 -2.37
C GLU A 160 25.74 -12.88 -1.50
N ARG A 161 25.15 -14.04 -1.80
CA ARG A 161 23.97 -14.56 -1.11
C ARG A 161 24.39 -15.27 0.18
N ARG A 162 24.32 -14.57 1.31
CA ARG A 162 24.51 -15.26 2.61
C ARG A 162 23.38 -16.27 2.84
N ASP A 163 23.74 -17.42 3.40
CA ASP A 163 22.75 -18.43 3.78
C ASP A 163 21.79 -17.87 4.84
N LEU A 164 20.51 -17.82 4.47
CA LEU A 164 19.45 -17.54 5.41
C LEU A 164 19.17 -18.82 6.20
N VAL A 165 19.66 -18.89 7.41
CA VAL A 165 19.17 -19.88 8.38
C VAL A 165 17.78 -19.42 8.81
N SER A 166 16.75 -19.84 8.07
CA SER A 166 15.38 -19.68 8.51
C SER A 166 15.14 -20.62 9.70
N ARG A 167 15.38 -20.17 10.91
CA ARG A 167 14.82 -20.84 12.09
C ARG A 167 13.33 -20.58 12.06
N HIS A 168 12.57 -21.54 11.54
CA HIS A 168 11.12 -21.54 11.50
C HIS A 168 10.56 -21.44 12.92
N GLY A 169 10.09 -20.30 13.28
CA GLY A 169 9.40 -20.03 14.53
C GLY A 169 8.43 -18.88 14.35
N TRP A 170 7.44 -19.04 13.46
CA TRP A 170 6.28 -18.16 13.47
C TRP A 170 5.46 -18.48 14.73
N ARG A 171 5.77 -17.85 15.85
CA ARG A 171 4.88 -17.87 17.01
C ARG A 171 3.95 -16.66 16.86
N PHE A 172 2.75 -16.92 16.42
CA PHE A 172 1.65 -15.98 16.66
C PHE A 172 1.35 -16.05 18.16
N ALA A 173 1.66 -15.00 18.89
CA ALA A 173 1.12 -14.84 20.25
C ALA A 173 -0.40 -14.72 20.09
N GLN A 174 -1.11 -15.69 20.65
CA GLN A 174 -2.59 -15.69 20.79
C GLN A 174 -3.01 -14.61 21.78
#